data_45ed82652da7430a5431b073faeec15b
#
_entry.id   45ed82652da7430a5431b073faeec15b
#
_cell.length_a   1.000
_cell.length_b   1.000
_cell.length_c   1.000
_cell.angle_alpha   90.00
_cell.angle_beta   90.00
_cell.angle_gamma   90.00
#
_symmetry.space_group_name_H-M   'P 1'
#
loop_
_entity.id
_entity.type
_entity.pdbx_description
1 polymer ?
#
loop_
_entity_poly.entity_id
_entity_poly.type
_entity_poly.pdbx_seq_one_letter_code
_entity_poly.pdbx_strand_id
1 'polypeptide(L)'
;MQGNDVLNPMPEDALFYTGHYIDHELVSNIETDCAARKQRKEEGKPMRFLLTIGGAGAQKEIFAEIIRFLLPQIKEKKAALYVNVGDYRNVWEELLKEIPEMGHYAKEHFNDWEDTKKFAEDALNKDVIGIHGFWHENIFEAVYCTNLLMRSCDVLVTKPSELSFYPVPKLFIRRVGGHEQWGAIHSAEIGDGTLECRDIPHTLQMMKLFLEEKTLLCDMCDNIVKNKEAGIYDGAYKVVELAFSMKQKKF
;
A
#
# COMPACT_ATOMS: atom_id res chain seq x y z
N MET A 1 33.32 8.13 -20.43
CA MET A 1 33.46 8.77 -19.12
C MET A 1 34.32 7.84 -18.27
N GLN A 2 35.52 8.25 -17.91
CA GLN A 2 36.32 7.51 -16.94
C GLN A 2 35.53 7.50 -15.62
N GLY A 3 35.27 6.31 -15.07
CA GLY A 3 34.66 6.18 -13.76
C GLY A 3 35.51 6.92 -12.73
N ASN A 4 34.88 7.72 -11.94
CA ASN A 4 35.58 8.40 -10.85
C ASN A 4 36.04 7.35 -9.84
N ASP A 5 37.34 7.20 -9.67
CA ASP A 5 37.99 6.48 -8.57
C ASP A 5 37.75 7.16 -7.20
N VAL A 6 36.57 7.71 -7.00
CA VAL A 6 36.25 8.57 -5.85
C VAL A 6 35.74 7.78 -4.64
N LEU A 7 35.44 6.51 -4.84
CA LEU A 7 34.92 5.70 -3.76
C LEU A 7 36.00 4.83 -3.16
N ASN A 8 36.54 5.26 -2.03
CA ASN A 8 37.24 4.34 -1.17
C ASN A 8 36.28 3.20 -0.77
N PRO A 9 36.76 1.94 -0.74
CA PRO A 9 35.95 0.84 -0.23
C PRO A 9 35.41 1.19 1.16
N MET A 10 34.10 1.08 1.36
CA MET A 10 33.53 1.26 2.68
C MET A 10 34.03 0.12 3.56
N PRO A 11 34.47 0.39 4.81
CA PRO A 11 34.79 -0.69 5.74
C PRO A 11 33.57 -1.62 5.94
N GLU A 12 33.81 -2.93 6.02
CA GLU A 12 32.72 -3.93 6.16
C GLU A 12 31.84 -3.70 7.39
N ASP A 13 32.42 -3.15 8.46
CA ASP A 13 31.72 -2.81 9.71
C ASP A 13 31.02 -1.44 9.70
N ALA A 14 31.07 -0.70 8.58
CA ALA A 14 30.40 0.59 8.43
C ALA A 14 28.99 0.49 7.85
N LEU A 15 28.59 -0.68 7.34
CA LEU A 15 27.28 -0.91 6.74
C LEU A 15 26.46 -1.89 7.59
N PHE A 16 25.27 -1.46 8.01
CA PHE A 16 24.36 -2.27 8.77
C PHE A 16 23.02 -2.36 8.03
N TYR A 17 22.54 -3.58 7.78
CA TYR A 17 21.20 -3.80 7.28
C TYR A 17 20.23 -3.80 8.47
N THR A 18 19.33 -2.82 8.51
CA THR A 18 18.37 -2.65 9.61
C THR A 18 16.97 -3.15 9.29
N GLY A 19 16.66 -3.32 8.02
CA GLY A 19 15.33 -3.67 7.54
C GLY A 19 14.51 -2.46 7.09
N HIS A 20 13.21 -2.65 6.90
CA HIS A 20 12.30 -1.63 6.41
C HIS A 20 11.93 -0.63 7.52
N TYR A 21 11.86 0.65 7.16
CA TYR A 21 11.41 1.73 8.05
C TYR A 21 9.90 1.86 7.94
N ILE A 22 9.20 1.31 8.92
CA ILE A 22 7.73 1.24 8.93
C ILE A 22 7.23 1.89 10.21
N ASP A 23 6.08 2.56 10.13
CA ASP A 23 5.42 3.15 11.28
C ASP A 23 5.06 2.08 12.32
N HIS A 24 5.27 2.44 13.59
CA HIS A 24 5.02 1.53 14.73
C HIS A 24 3.62 0.92 14.69
N GLU A 25 2.62 1.71 14.34
CA GLU A 25 1.24 1.25 14.28
C GLU A 25 1.04 0.10 13.29
N LEU A 26 1.68 0.16 12.13
CA LEU A 26 1.61 -0.92 11.15
C LEU A 26 2.38 -2.15 11.60
N VAL A 27 3.61 -1.99 12.09
CA VAL A 27 4.45 -3.10 12.52
C VAL A 27 3.84 -3.85 13.70
N SER A 28 3.28 -3.14 14.68
CA SER A 28 2.68 -3.74 15.88
C SER A 28 1.37 -4.49 15.62
N ASN A 29 0.73 -4.26 14.49
CA ASN A 29 -0.56 -4.87 14.14
C ASN A 29 -0.49 -5.88 12.98
N ILE A 30 0.69 -6.23 12.48
CA ILE A 30 0.87 -7.13 11.32
C ILE A 30 0.06 -8.42 11.46
N GLU A 31 0.17 -9.11 12.57
CA GLU A 31 -0.49 -10.40 12.79
C GLU A 31 -2.01 -10.25 12.81
N THR A 32 -2.50 -9.24 13.54
CA THR A 32 -3.94 -8.95 13.63
C THR A 32 -4.52 -8.56 12.27
N ASP A 33 -3.84 -7.67 11.56
CA ASP A 33 -4.30 -7.17 10.27
C ASP A 33 -4.26 -8.27 9.19
N CYS A 34 -3.23 -9.14 9.20
CA CYS A 34 -3.14 -10.30 8.30
C CYS A 34 -4.22 -11.35 8.62
N ALA A 35 -4.46 -11.65 9.89
CA ALA A 35 -5.54 -12.55 10.30
C ALA A 35 -6.92 -12.02 9.86
N ALA A 36 -7.17 -10.73 10.04
CA ALA A 36 -8.43 -10.10 9.62
C ALA A 36 -8.64 -10.16 8.09
N ARG A 37 -7.58 -9.96 7.28
CA ARG A 37 -7.62 -10.10 5.81
C ARG A 37 -8.00 -11.52 5.39
N LYS A 38 -7.34 -12.52 5.98
CA LYS A 38 -7.61 -13.93 5.72
C LYS A 38 -9.04 -14.30 6.09
N GLN A 39 -9.49 -13.88 7.26
CA GLN A 39 -10.86 -14.12 7.72
C GLN A 39 -11.89 -13.50 6.77
N ARG A 40 -11.72 -12.23 6.34
CA ARG A 40 -12.62 -11.60 5.35
C ARG A 40 -12.69 -12.39 4.04
N LYS A 41 -11.55 -12.87 3.57
CA LYS A 41 -11.50 -13.69 2.33
C LYS A 41 -12.23 -15.02 2.49
N GLU A 42 -12.05 -15.71 3.61
CA GLU A 42 -12.73 -16.97 3.93
C GLU A 42 -14.25 -16.80 4.06
N GLU A 43 -14.68 -15.71 4.68
CA GLU A 43 -16.11 -15.37 4.86
C GLU A 43 -16.77 -14.83 3.58
N GLY A 44 -16.03 -14.64 2.50
CA GLY A 44 -16.55 -14.08 1.25
C GLY A 44 -16.98 -12.62 1.35
N LYS A 45 -16.38 -11.87 2.29
CA LYS A 45 -16.61 -10.43 2.43
C LYS A 45 -16.09 -9.64 1.23
N PRO A 46 -16.59 -8.40 1.01
CA PRO A 46 -16.07 -7.54 -0.05
C PRO A 46 -14.55 -7.36 0.06
N MET A 47 -13.84 -7.67 -1.03
CA MET A 47 -12.39 -7.43 -1.10
C MET A 47 -12.11 -5.93 -1.16
N ARG A 48 -11.21 -5.45 -0.32
CA ARG A 48 -10.90 -4.02 -0.13
C ARG A 48 -9.61 -3.66 -0.82
N PHE A 49 -9.69 -2.86 -1.88
CA PHE A 49 -8.53 -2.34 -2.59
C PHE A 49 -8.26 -0.91 -2.14
N LEU A 50 -7.00 -0.60 -1.85
CA LEU A 50 -6.54 0.77 -1.60
C LEU A 50 -5.74 1.25 -2.81
N LEU A 51 -6.25 2.26 -3.50
CA LEU A 51 -5.52 2.99 -4.54
C LEU A 51 -4.85 4.22 -3.93
N THR A 52 -3.54 4.32 -4.10
CA THR A 52 -2.78 5.52 -3.71
C THR A 52 -2.34 6.27 -4.94
N ILE A 53 -2.90 7.44 -5.16
CA ILE A 53 -2.56 8.29 -6.28
C ILE A 53 -1.48 9.27 -5.82
N GLY A 54 -0.24 8.98 -6.21
CA GLY A 54 0.90 9.84 -5.89
C GLY A 54 1.27 10.77 -7.02
N GLY A 55 2.04 11.82 -6.70
CA GLY A 55 2.77 12.66 -7.64
C GLY A 55 1.96 13.24 -8.81
N ALA A 56 1.24 14.34 -8.59
CA ALA A 56 0.60 15.16 -9.65
C ALA A 56 -0.38 14.40 -10.58
N GLY A 57 -1.05 13.35 -10.08
CA GLY A 57 -2.02 12.58 -10.87
C GLY A 57 -1.38 11.72 -11.97
N ALA A 58 -0.09 11.44 -11.87
CA ALA A 58 0.58 10.51 -12.77
C ALA A 58 -0.17 9.17 -12.78
N GLN A 59 -0.41 8.63 -13.99
CA GLN A 59 -1.08 7.34 -14.18
C GLN A 59 -2.60 7.34 -13.92
N LYS A 60 -3.26 8.49 -13.93
CA LYS A 60 -4.72 8.61 -13.79
C LYS A 60 -5.49 7.63 -14.70
N GLU A 61 -5.02 7.40 -15.92
CA GLU A 61 -5.63 6.45 -16.87
C GLU A 61 -5.70 5.02 -16.31
N ILE A 62 -4.63 4.57 -15.61
CA ILE A 62 -4.60 3.24 -14.99
C ILE A 62 -5.64 3.17 -13.87
N PHE A 63 -5.73 4.22 -13.05
CA PHE A 63 -6.72 4.27 -11.96
C PHE A 63 -8.16 4.31 -12.49
N ALA A 64 -8.41 5.04 -13.57
CA ALA A 64 -9.72 5.07 -14.21
C ALA A 64 -10.13 3.66 -14.70
N GLU A 65 -9.23 2.93 -15.34
CA GLU A 65 -9.50 1.56 -15.79
C GLU A 65 -9.70 0.58 -14.64
N ILE A 66 -8.93 0.71 -13.54
CA ILE A 66 -9.14 -0.08 -12.33
C ILE A 66 -10.52 0.19 -11.74
N ILE A 67 -10.93 1.45 -11.64
CA ILE A 67 -12.26 1.81 -11.12
C ILE A 67 -13.36 1.22 -12.01
N ARG A 68 -13.26 1.36 -13.34
CA ARG A 68 -14.22 0.76 -14.28
C ARG A 68 -14.31 -0.76 -14.12
N PHE A 69 -13.17 -1.41 -13.97
CA PHE A 69 -13.11 -2.86 -13.75
C PHE A 69 -13.79 -3.29 -12.43
N LEU A 70 -13.60 -2.51 -11.37
CA LEU A 70 -14.17 -2.84 -10.05
C LEU A 70 -15.64 -2.44 -9.90
N LEU A 71 -16.17 -1.49 -10.68
CA LEU A 71 -17.55 -1.01 -10.54
C LEU A 71 -18.60 -2.13 -10.52
N PRO A 72 -18.60 -3.14 -11.42
CA PRO A 72 -19.53 -4.26 -11.35
C PRO A 72 -19.41 -5.03 -10.03
N GLN A 73 -18.19 -5.25 -9.54
CA GLN A 73 -17.94 -5.96 -8.28
C GLN A 73 -18.39 -5.13 -7.07
N ILE A 74 -18.27 -3.82 -7.13
CA ILE A 74 -18.74 -2.88 -6.10
C ILE A 74 -20.26 -2.87 -6.04
N LYS A 75 -20.94 -2.86 -7.19
CA LYS A 75 -22.42 -2.97 -7.28
C LYS A 75 -22.94 -4.25 -6.63
N GLU A 76 -22.23 -5.36 -6.85
CA GLU A 76 -22.56 -6.67 -6.29
C GLU A 76 -22.07 -6.84 -4.84
N LYS A 77 -21.45 -5.81 -4.24
CA LYS A 77 -20.86 -5.84 -2.90
C LYS A 77 -19.79 -6.93 -2.74
N LYS A 78 -19.10 -7.27 -3.81
CA LYS A 78 -17.96 -8.20 -3.81
C LYS A 78 -16.61 -7.51 -3.64
N ALA A 79 -16.58 -6.19 -3.90
CA ALA A 79 -15.40 -5.34 -3.69
C ALA A 79 -15.79 -4.03 -3.02
N ALA A 80 -14.82 -3.44 -2.32
CA ALA A 80 -14.85 -2.06 -1.85
C ALA A 80 -13.54 -1.37 -2.25
N LEU A 81 -13.59 -0.07 -2.45
CA LEU A 81 -12.47 0.69 -2.96
C LEU A 81 -12.18 1.91 -2.09
N TYR A 82 -10.96 2.05 -1.62
CA TYR A 82 -10.41 3.24 -1.01
C TYR A 82 -9.55 3.96 -2.04
N VAL A 83 -9.79 5.24 -2.25
CA VAL A 83 -9.02 6.07 -3.20
C VAL A 83 -8.44 7.24 -2.43
N ASN A 84 -7.15 7.17 -2.09
CA ASN A 84 -6.44 8.29 -1.50
C ASN A 84 -5.75 9.09 -2.61
N VAL A 85 -6.27 10.30 -2.87
CA VAL A 85 -5.70 11.24 -3.86
C VAL A 85 -4.68 12.20 -3.25
N GLY A 86 -4.29 11.97 -1.98
CA GLY A 86 -3.33 12.82 -1.27
C GLY A 86 -3.84 14.25 -1.14
N ASP A 87 -3.05 15.21 -1.61
CA ASP A 87 -3.37 16.65 -1.66
C ASP A 87 -3.90 17.11 -3.05
N TYR A 88 -4.15 16.16 -3.98
CA TYR A 88 -4.59 16.45 -5.36
C TYR A 88 -6.09 16.27 -5.56
N ARG A 89 -6.90 17.14 -4.99
CA ARG A 89 -8.37 17.10 -5.11
C ARG A 89 -8.88 17.04 -6.56
N ASN A 90 -8.22 17.75 -7.45
CA ASN A 90 -8.58 17.76 -8.87
C ASN A 90 -8.57 16.38 -9.51
N VAL A 91 -7.72 15.47 -9.03
CA VAL A 91 -7.66 14.08 -9.53
C VAL A 91 -8.97 13.33 -9.24
N TRP A 92 -9.53 13.50 -8.07
CA TRP A 92 -10.83 12.92 -7.73
C TRP A 92 -11.97 13.50 -8.58
N GLU A 93 -12.00 14.83 -8.75
CA GLU A 93 -12.99 15.52 -9.57
C GLU A 93 -12.92 15.09 -11.05
N GLU A 94 -11.71 14.89 -11.57
CA GLU A 94 -11.50 14.36 -12.91
C GLU A 94 -11.96 12.92 -13.06
N LEU A 95 -11.70 12.05 -12.06
CA LEU A 95 -12.19 10.68 -12.05
C LEU A 95 -13.73 10.63 -12.03
N LEU A 96 -14.39 11.45 -11.20
CA LEU A 96 -15.85 11.57 -11.19
C LEU A 96 -16.42 12.05 -12.53
N LYS A 97 -15.73 13.00 -13.18
CA LYS A 97 -16.13 13.50 -14.51
C LYS A 97 -15.98 12.41 -15.58
N GLU A 98 -14.90 11.63 -15.50
CA GLU A 98 -14.61 10.58 -16.47
C GLU A 98 -15.46 9.32 -16.26
N ILE A 99 -15.83 9.03 -15.00
CA ILE A 99 -16.61 7.87 -14.58
C ILE A 99 -17.77 8.35 -13.69
N PRO A 100 -18.81 9.00 -14.26
CA PRO A 100 -19.90 9.57 -13.45
C PRO A 100 -20.62 8.53 -12.59
N GLU A 101 -20.65 7.29 -13.04
CA GLU A 101 -21.30 6.19 -12.33
C GLU A 101 -20.67 5.89 -10.96
N MET A 102 -19.34 6.13 -10.80
CA MET A 102 -18.71 5.91 -9.50
C MET A 102 -19.29 6.78 -8.40
N GLY A 103 -19.81 7.98 -8.75
CA GLY A 103 -20.44 8.91 -7.81
C GLY A 103 -21.67 8.32 -7.10
N HIS A 104 -22.37 7.35 -7.68
CA HIS A 104 -23.50 6.67 -7.03
C HIS A 104 -23.08 5.75 -5.87
N TYR A 105 -21.82 5.37 -5.83
CA TYR A 105 -21.26 4.45 -4.84
C TYR A 105 -20.20 5.12 -3.96
N ALA A 106 -19.88 6.38 -4.25
CA ALA A 106 -18.78 7.11 -3.59
C ALA A 106 -19.25 7.84 -2.34
N LYS A 107 -18.43 7.77 -1.30
CA LYS A 107 -18.46 8.61 -0.11
C LYS A 107 -17.15 9.36 -0.01
N GLU A 108 -17.21 10.66 0.20
CA GLU A 108 -16.05 11.54 0.32
C GLU A 108 -15.71 11.77 1.80
N HIS A 109 -14.42 11.62 2.15
CA HIS A 109 -13.82 11.92 3.44
C HIS A 109 -12.79 13.03 3.21
N PHE A 110 -13.29 14.23 2.89
CA PHE A 110 -12.48 15.31 2.37
C PHE A 110 -12.18 16.36 3.42
N ASN A 111 -10.89 16.57 3.66
CA ASN A 111 -10.36 17.59 4.57
C ASN A 111 -11.00 17.58 5.96
N ASP A 112 -11.39 16.38 6.38
CA ASP A 112 -11.95 16.05 7.70
C ASP A 112 -11.15 14.88 8.28
N TRP A 113 -10.14 15.25 9.09
CA TRP A 113 -9.23 14.26 9.67
C TRP A 113 -9.93 13.35 10.69
N GLU A 114 -10.89 13.89 11.44
CA GLU A 114 -11.64 13.09 12.43
C GLU A 114 -12.56 12.07 11.75
N ASP A 115 -13.24 12.45 10.64
CA ASP A 115 -14.04 11.49 9.85
C ASP A 115 -13.14 10.43 9.22
N THR A 116 -11.97 10.80 8.72
CA THR A 116 -10.98 9.86 8.17
C THR A 116 -10.50 8.84 9.21
N LYS A 117 -10.11 9.30 10.40
CA LYS A 117 -9.71 8.42 11.51
C LYS A 117 -10.84 7.49 11.92
N LYS A 118 -12.03 8.06 12.10
CA LYS A 118 -13.22 7.27 12.46
C LYS A 118 -13.54 6.21 11.42
N PHE A 119 -13.45 6.56 10.13
CA PHE A 119 -13.63 5.56 9.07
C PHE A 119 -12.59 4.45 9.17
N ALA A 120 -11.31 4.80 9.33
CA ALA A 120 -10.23 3.81 9.41
C ALA A 120 -10.41 2.87 10.61
N GLU A 121 -10.78 3.38 11.79
CA GLU A 121 -11.08 2.59 12.98
C GLU A 121 -12.30 1.69 12.78
N ASP A 122 -13.39 2.23 12.26
CA ASP A 122 -14.62 1.47 11.97
C ASP A 122 -14.35 0.35 10.96
N ALA A 123 -13.53 0.60 9.95
CA ALA A 123 -13.20 -0.37 8.91
C ALA A 123 -12.40 -1.58 9.41
N LEU A 124 -11.74 -1.50 10.57
CA LEU A 124 -11.09 -2.65 11.19
C LEU A 124 -12.10 -3.72 11.62
N ASN A 125 -13.31 -3.31 12.04
CA ASN A 125 -14.28 -4.20 12.68
C ASN A 125 -15.64 -4.27 11.94
N LYS A 126 -15.86 -3.44 10.93
CA LYS A 126 -17.13 -3.37 10.19
C LYS A 126 -16.95 -3.73 8.73
N ASP A 127 -17.99 -4.23 8.09
CA ASP A 127 -17.98 -4.41 6.64
C ASP A 127 -17.92 -3.05 5.95
N VAL A 128 -17.11 -2.97 4.91
CA VAL A 128 -16.99 -1.78 4.06
C VAL A 128 -17.50 -2.12 2.66
N ILE A 129 -18.33 -1.27 2.12
CA ILE A 129 -18.91 -1.37 0.78
C ILE A 129 -18.78 -0.04 0.05
N GLY A 130 -18.78 -0.07 -1.28
CA GLY A 130 -18.75 1.14 -2.09
C GLY A 130 -17.33 1.66 -2.35
N ILE A 131 -17.25 2.95 -2.64
CA ILE A 131 -16.03 3.68 -2.94
C ILE A 131 -15.86 4.77 -1.88
N HIS A 132 -14.68 4.85 -1.27
CA HIS A 132 -14.35 5.87 -0.28
C HIS A 132 -13.20 6.71 -0.80
N GLY A 133 -13.46 8.01 -1.07
CA GLY A 133 -12.47 8.96 -1.52
C GLY A 133 -11.89 9.74 -0.36
N PHE A 134 -10.55 9.89 -0.34
CA PHE A 134 -9.82 10.63 0.69
C PHE A 134 -8.98 11.71 0.03
N TRP A 135 -9.10 12.92 0.56
CA TRP A 135 -8.29 14.07 0.18
C TRP A 135 -8.07 14.97 1.41
N HIS A 136 -6.84 15.41 1.61
CA HIS A 136 -6.48 16.36 2.66
C HIS A 136 -5.56 17.44 2.13
N GLU A 137 -5.86 18.70 2.46
CA GLU A 137 -5.00 19.85 2.13
C GLU A 137 -3.68 19.80 2.93
N ASN A 138 -3.77 19.33 4.18
CA ASN A 138 -2.60 19.11 5.02
C ASN A 138 -1.83 17.87 4.53
N ILE A 139 -0.61 18.08 4.07
CA ILE A 139 0.24 17.02 3.52
C ILE A 139 0.52 15.88 4.52
N PHE A 140 0.63 16.17 5.81
CA PHE A 140 0.84 15.16 6.84
C PHE A 140 -0.39 14.25 6.98
N GLU A 141 -1.59 14.82 6.95
CA GLU A 141 -2.84 14.07 6.96
C GLU A 141 -3.00 13.26 5.66
N ALA A 142 -2.72 13.87 4.51
CA ALA A 142 -2.78 13.23 3.21
C ALA A 142 -1.89 11.96 3.14
N VAL A 143 -0.67 12.05 3.67
CA VAL A 143 0.28 10.94 3.71
C VAL A 143 -0.15 9.91 4.77
N TYR A 144 -0.43 10.35 5.99
CA TYR A 144 -0.77 9.43 7.09
C TYR A 144 -2.11 8.71 6.90
N CYS A 145 -3.03 9.29 6.13
CA CYS A 145 -4.25 8.63 5.68
C CYS A 145 -3.96 7.27 5.02
N THR A 146 -2.92 7.19 4.17
CA THR A 146 -2.50 5.91 3.56
C THR A 146 -2.15 4.87 4.62
N ASN A 147 -1.42 5.23 5.66
CA ASN A 147 -1.03 4.32 6.74
C ASN A 147 -2.25 3.79 7.50
N LEU A 148 -3.19 4.66 7.83
CA LEU A 148 -4.43 4.24 8.49
C LEU A 148 -5.24 3.27 7.63
N LEU A 149 -5.38 3.56 6.34
CA LEU A 149 -6.15 2.74 5.40
C LEU A 149 -5.49 1.39 5.10
N MET A 150 -4.15 1.33 5.10
CA MET A 150 -3.41 0.07 4.90
C MET A 150 -3.76 -1.00 5.93
N ARG A 151 -4.12 -0.63 7.14
CA ARG A 151 -4.51 -1.59 8.18
C ARG A 151 -5.78 -2.36 7.84
N SER A 152 -6.74 -1.72 7.20
CA SER A 152 -8.06 -2.31 6.90
C SER A 152 -8.25 -2.73 5.44
N CYS A 153 -7.38 -2.33 4.50
CA CYS A 153 -7.44 -2.82 3.13
C CYS A 153 -6.89 -4.26 3.02
N ASP A 154 -7.31 -4.97 1.98
CA ASP A 154 -6.81 -6.31 1.67
C ASP A 154 -5.62 -6.25 0.71
N VAL A 155 -5.67 -5.34 -0.26
CA VAL A 155 -4.62 -5.17 -1.28
C VAL A 155 -4.34 -3.68 -1.49
N LEU A 156 -3.09 -3.30 -1.35
CA LEU A 156 -2.58 -1.99 -1.75
C LEU A 156 -2.24 -2.02 -3.24
N VAL A 157 -2.84 -1.14 -4.02
CA VAL A 157 -2.56 -0.97 -5.46
C VAL A 157 -1.80 0.33 -5.65
N THR A 158 -0.54 0.23 -5.98
CA THR A 158 0.37 1.39 -6.04
C THR A 158 1.48 1.17 -7.08
N LYS A 159 2.16 2.24 -7.49
CA LYS A 159 3.43 2.10 -8.20
C LYS A 159 4.52 1.60 -7.23
N PRO A 160 5.60 0.96 -7.73
CA PRO A 160 6.71 0.53 -6.88
C PRO A 160 7.50 1.74 -6.36
N SER A 161 7.13 2.24 -5.20
CA SER A 161 7.74 3.39 -4.52
C SER A 161 8.13 3.00 -3.09
N GLU A 162 8.24 3.95 -2.20
CA GLU A 162 8.43 3.72 -0.75
C GLU A 162 7.38 2.79 -0.15
N LEU A 163 6.16 2.78 -0.71
CA LEU A 163 5.10 1.88 -0.27
C LEU A 163 5.39 0.39 -0.55
N SER A 164 6.39 0.08 -1.37
CA SER A 164 6.84 -1.30 -1.60
C SER A 164 7.32 -2.01 -0.33
N PHE A 165 7.75 -1.25 0.66
CA PHE A 165 8.35 -1.76 1.89
C PHE A 165 7.36 -2.00 3.02
N TYR A 166 6.09 -1.61 2.86
CA TYR A 166 5.06 -1.72 3.88
C TYR A 166 4.48 -3.15 4.00
N PRO A 167 4.09 -3.59 5.21
CA PRO A 167 3.60 -4.95 5.47
C PRO A 167 2.12 -5.11 5.10
N VAL A 168 1.81 -4.97 3.84
CA VAL A 168 0.46 -5.13 3.28
C VAL A 168 0.58 -5.88 1.95
N PRO A 169 -0.35 -6.79 1.58
CA PRO A 169 -0.35 -7.39 0.27
C PRO A 169 -0.42 -6.33 -0.84
N LYS A 170 0.46 -6.41 -1.84
CA LYS A 170 0.63 -5.36 -2.85
C LYS A 170 0.43 -5.86 -4.27
N LEU A 171 -0.27 -5.05 -5.06
CA LEU A 171 -0.29 -5.12 -6.51
C LEU A 171 0.42 -3.89 -7.07
N PHE A 172 1.52 -4.12 -7.79
CA PHE A 172 2.26 -3.02 -8.39
C PHE A 172 1.79 -2.73 -9.81
N ILE A 173 1.29 -1.50 -10.01
CA ILE A 173 1.06 -0.94 -11.34
C ILE A 173 2.38 -0.47 -11.94
N ARG A 174 2.36 -0.09 -13.22
CA ARG A 174 3.56 0.38 -13.93
C ARG A 174 4.24 1.54 -13.19
N ARG A 175 5.57 1.45 -13.07
CA ARG A 175 6.42 2.50 -12.48
C ARG A 175 6.45 3.77 -13.34
N VAL A 176 6.87 4.87 -12.73
CA VAL A 176 7.18 6.14 -13.42
C VAL A 176 8.69 6.24 -13.64
N GLY A 177 9.49 5.98 -12.62
CA GLY A 177 10.95 6.07 -12.67
C GLY A 177 11.65 4.71 -12.74
N GLY A 178 12.79 4.64 -13.45
CA GLY A 178 13.54 3.38 -13.60
C GLY A 178 14.05 2.77 -12.29
N HIS A 179 14.34 3.60 -11.29
CA HIS A 179 14.81 3.17 -9.97
C HIS A 179 13.73 2.47 -9.13
N GLU A 180 12.47 2.74 -9.39
CA GLU A 180 11.34 2.16 -8.65
C GLU A 180 11.19 0.64 -8.86
N GLN A 181 11.75 0.10 -9.94
CA GLN A 181 11.64 -1.33 -10.28
C GLN A 181 12.14 -2.25 -9.14
N TRP A 182 13.15 -1.82 -8.40
CA TRP A 182 13.73 -2.62 -7.33
C TRP A 182 12.77 -2.84 -6.17
N GLY A 183 11.86 -1.90 -5.90
CA GLY A 183 10.82 -2.05 -4.89
C GLY A 183 9.86 -3.20 -5.20
N ALA A 184 9.42 -3.34 -6.47
CA ALA A 184 8.55 -4.45 -6.88
C ALA A 184 9.28 -5.80 -6.87
N ILE A 185 10.53 -5.82 -7.34
CA ILE A 185 11.35 -7.04 -7.31
C ILE A 185 11.53 -7.51 -5.87
N HIS A 186 11.96 -6.63 -4.97
CA HIS A 186 12.17 -6.95 -3.56
C HIS A 186 10.88 -7.47 -2.90
N SER A 187 9.76 -6.80 -3.12
CA SER A 187 8.46 -7.20 -2.58
C SER A 187 8.02 -8.59 -3.08
N ALA A 188 8.29 -8.90 -4.37
CA ALA A 188 8.03 -10.22 -4.92
C ALA A 188 8.97 -11.30 -4.34
N GLU A 189 10.25 -10.96 -4.09
CA GLU A 189 11.22 -11.86 -3.46
C GLU A 189 10.85 -12.23 -2.02
N ILE A 190 10.36 -11.27 -1.24
CA ILE A 190 9.88 -11.53 0.13
C ILE A 190 8.43 -12.02 0.18
N GLY A 191 7.76 -12.10 -0.97
CA GLY A 191 6.44 -12.70 -1.12
C GLY A 191 5.27 -11.89 -0.59
N ASP A 192 5.41 -10.57 -0.41
CA ASP A 192 4.35 -9.68 0.07
C ASP A 192 3.73 -8.80 -1.02
N GLY A 193 4.18 -8.92 -2.28
CA GLY A 193 3.65 -8.20 -3.43
C GLY A 193 3.87 -8.91 -4.76
N THR A 194 3.27 -8.37 -5.81
CA THR A 194 3.45 -8.87 -7.18
C THR A 194 4.74 -8.32 -7.79
N LEU A 195 5.17 -8.86 -8.91
CA LEU A 195 6.01 -8.10 -9.83
C LEU A 195 5.21 -6.92 -10.41
N GLU A 196 5.91 -5.94 -10.95
CA GLU A 196 5.31 -4.79 -11.62
C GLU A 196 4.47 -5.23 -12.83
N CYS A 197 3.22 -4.78 -12.89
CA CYS A 197 2.36 -4.96 -14.06
C CYS A 197 2.83 -4.05 -15.21
N ARG A 198 3.00 -4.62 -16.40
CA ARG A 198 3.57 -3.93 -17.57
C ARG A 198 2.63 -2.90 -18.19
N ASP A 199 1.33 -3.21 -18.15
CA ASP A 199 0.28 -2.45 -18.81
C ASP A 199 -1.07 -2.62 -18.09
N ILE A 200 -2.09 -1.93 -18.55
CA ILE A 200 -3.44 -1.97 -17.99
C ILE A 200 -4.04 -3.39 -18.06
N PRO A 201 -4.03 -4.11 -19.21
CA PRO A 201 -4.54 -5.47 -19.26
C PRO A 201 -3.92 -6.40 -18.22
N HIS A 202 -2.59 -6.32 -18.02
CA HIS A 202 -1.90 -7.12 -16.99
C HIS A 202 -2.35 -6.71 -15.58
N THR A 203 -2.50 -5.41 -15.31
CA THR A 203 -3.01 -4.93 -14.02
C THR A 203 -4.40 -5.49 -13.73
N LEU A 204 -5.33 -5.42 -14.70
CA LEU A 204 -6.69 -5.92 -14.53
C LEU A 204 -6.73 -7.44 -14.38
N GLN A 205 -5.86 -8.17 -15.07
CA GLN A 205 -5.71 -9.62 -14.90
C GLN A 205 -5.27 -9.97 -13.47
N MET A 206 -4.29 -9.26 -12.93
CA MET A 206 -3.83 -9.47 -11.55
C MET A 206 -4.92 -9.11 -10.53
N MET A 207 -5.67 -8.03 -10.75
CA MET A 207 -6.82 -7.69 -9.89
C MET A 207 -7.90 -8.78 -9.92
N LYS A 208 -8.16 -9.37 -11.10
CA LYS A 208 -9.06 -10.51 -11.23
C LYS A 208 -8.58 -11.70 -10.41
N LEU A 209 -7.29 -12.02 -10.43
CA LEU A 209 -6.71 -13.08 -9.60
C LEU A 209 -6.95 -12.83 -8.11
N PHE A 210 -6.73 -11.61 -7.61
CA PHE A 210 -7.03 -11.29 -6.21
C PHE A 210 -8.50 -11.50 -5.85
N LEU A 211 -9.42 -11.18 -6.75
CA LEU A 211 -10.86 -11.39 -6.53
C LEU A 211 -11.24 -12.88 -6.52
N GLU A 212 -10.72 -13.66 -7.46
CA GLU A 212 -11.17 -15.03 -7.73
C GLU A 212 -10.37 -16.09 -6.98
N GLU A 213 -9.03 -15.93 -6.87
CA GLU A 213 -8.17 -16.90 -6.23
C GLU A 213 -8.27 -16.81 -4.69
N LYS A 214 -8.37 -17.99 -4.05
CA LYS A 214 -8.52 -18.06 -2.60
C LYS A 214 -7.20 -17.92 -1.85
N THR A 215 -6.11 -18.43 -2.41
CA THR A 215 -4.83 -18.59 -1.70
C THR A 215 -3.94 -17.37 -1.84
N LEU A 216 -3.94 -16.65 -2.98
CA LEU A 216 -2.99 -15.58 -3.27
C LEU A 216 -2.87 -14.54 -2.14
N LEU A 217 -4.00 -14.02 -1.65
CA LEU A 217 -4.01 -13.07 -0.54
C LEU A 217 -3.49 -13.70 0.76
N CYS A 218 -3.92 -14.94 1.03
CA CYS A 218 -3.54 -15.66 2.24
C CYS A 218 -2.03 -15.95 2.26
N ASP A 219 -1.47 -16.39 1.13
CA ASP A 219 -0.03 -16.67 1.00
C ASP A 219 0.81 -15.41 1.21
N MET A 220 0.37 -14.25 0.68
CA MET A 220 1.02 -12.98 0.94
C MET A 220 0.95 -12.58 2.41
N CYS A 221 -0.20 -12.75 3.06
CA CYS A 221 -0.36 -12.49 4.49
C CYS A 221 0.56 -13.40 5.34
N ASP A 222 0.67 -14.68 5.00
CA ASP A 222 1.54 -15.62 5.71
C ASP A 222 3.02 -15.25 5.54
N ASN A 223 3.42 -14.80 4.34
CA ASN A 223 4.77 -14.30 4.10
C ASN A 223 5.05 -13.00 4.88
N ILE A 224 4.09 -12.08 4.97
CA ILE A 224 4.22 -10.85 5.77
C ILE A 224 4.48 -11.20 7.24
N VAL A 225 3.75 -12.16 7.81
CA VAL A 225 3.96 -12.62 9.20
C VAL A 225 5.35 -13.23 9.37
N LYS A 226 5.78 -14.11 8.46
CA LYS A 226 7.15 -14.69 8.47
C LYS A 226 8.24 -13.61 8.35
N ASN A 227 8.02 -12.60 7.51
CA ASN A 227 8.96 -11.49 7.34
C ASN A 227 9.06 -10.63 8.61
N LYS A 228 7.95 -10.46 9.36
CA LYS A 228 7.97 -9.84 10.69
C LYS A 228 8.82 -10.65 11.68
N GLU A 229 8.61 -11.96 11.75
CA GLU A 229 9.39 -12.85 12.60
C GLU A 229 10.88 -12.80 12.24
N ALA A 230 11.22 -12.66 10.96
CA ALA A 230 12.59 -12.49 10.49
C ALA A 230 13.16 -11.07 10.74
N GLY A 231 12.38 -10.14 11.25
CA GLY A 231 12.78 -8.76 11.57
C GLY A 231 12.98 -7.86 10.35
N ILE A 232 12.33 -8.19 9.21
CA ILE A 232 12.43 -7.39 7.97
C ILE A 232 11.79 -6.02 8.15
N TYR A 233 10.73 -5.91 8.94
CA TYR A 233 9.99 -4.66 9.19
C TYR A 233 10.47 -3.89 10.42
N ASP A 234 11.58 -4.29 11.04
CA ASP A 234 12.07 -3.71 12.30
C ASP A 234 13.09 -2.58 12.11
N GLY A 235 13.22 -2.04 10.91
CA GLY A 235 14.26 -1.08 10.56
C GLY A 235 14.34 0.13 11.49
N ALA A 236 13.20 0.71 11.85
CA ALA A 236 13.14 1.85 12.74
C ALA A 236 13.64 1.51 14.16
N TYR A 237 13.32 0.32 14.69
CA TYR A 237 13.77 -0.12 16.01
C TYR A 237 15.27 -0.44 16.01
N LYS A 238 15.75 -1.19 15.01
CA LYS A 238 17.15 -1.59 14.90
C LYS A 238 18.11 -0.41 14.76
N VAL A 239 17.69 0.66 14.07
CA VAL A 239 18.51 1.88 13.98
C VAL A 239 18.70 2.52 15.35
N VAL A 240 17.63 2.58 16.16
CA VAL A 240 17.72 3.12 17.53
C VAL A 240 18.66 2.26 18.39
N GLU A 241 18.51 0.93 18.34
CA GLU A 241 19.38 -0.01 19.07
C GLU A 241 20.86 0.16 18.66
N LEU A 242 21.15 0.24 17.37
CA LEU A 242 22.49 0.47 16.84
C LEU A 242 23.07 1.79 17.33
N ALA A 243 22.29 2.87 17.29
CA ALA A 243 22.74 4.18 17.74
C ALA A 243 23.15 4.15 19.24
N PHE A 244 22.34 3.49 20.08
CA PHE A 244 22.66 3.31 21.51
C PHE A 244 23.91 2.44 21.70
N SER A 245 24.05 1.32 20.97
CA SER A 245 25.21 0.43 21.09
C SER A 245 26.51 1.10 20.67
N MET A 246 26.48 1.91 19.61
CA MET A 246 27.62 2.70 19.15
C MET A 246 28.03 3.77 20.17
N LYS A 247 27.09 4.38 20.86
CA LYS A 247 27.37 5.38 21.90
C LYS A 247 28.07 4.72 23.11
N GLN A 248 27.65 3.51 23.51
CA GLN A 248 28.26 2.78 24.63
C GLN A 248 29.70 2.33 24.34
N LYS A 249 30.06 2.06 23.08
CA LYS A 249 31.42 1.67 22.69
C LYS A 249 32.43 2.85 22.64
N LYS A 250 31.96 4.08 22.74
CA LYS A 250 32.80 5.30 22.74
C LYS A 250 33.16 5.82 24.13
N PHE A 251 32.75 5.14 25.18
CA PHE A 251 33.10 5.35 26.58
C PHE A 251 33.76 4.09 27.16
#